data_7c8c296e6c09a07dc0b82b5d60b93bab
#
_entry.id   7c8c296e6c09a07dc0b82b5d60b93bab
#
_cell.length_a   1.000
_cell.length_b   1.000
_cell.length_c   1.000
_cell.angle_alpha   90.00
_cell.angle_beta   90.00
_cell.angle_gamma   90.00
#
_symmetry.space_group_name_H-M   'P 1'
#
loop_
_entity.id
_entity.type
_entity.pdbx_description
1 polymer ?
#
loop_
_entity_poly.entity_id
_entity_poly.type
_entity_poly.pdbx_seq_one_letter_code
_entity_poly.pdbx_strand_id
1 'polypeptide(L)'
;MMQQVQLGGTRLCAWPEGRVAVERGGEAWVQSEAFVPWIALPNGEPLFFSQARVEMSPLKTGVGAGFCWLWSGFANGLRLETRVWVAHTGEVRFELIPLRDAPVEAVHWPAPFVWEEKTSQSCTVLPMMQGCLVPGNWPEEIKAVQPPYFFERSGYMPWIGQVRRGAAWLAIVEQAWDAGYELLHPPGGPTRLHLVWRECMGRVGYPRRFSLKLLAGGYVELCKAYRQTVRAQGGAVPLAQKLARQPKLARLIGCPVIHTWSRFAVKPESALYDPQNPQQNDRLVTFAQRQAQLQRLKARGVQKAYVHLDGWGAAGYDQRHPDVLPVNGRAGGAGGLRALAAACRAQGYLFALHDQYRDYYLDAASYSEANAVLDRHGARPAGCTWNGGRQTFLCASLARDYVERNYRRLDALGIPLDGAYLDVFSVVELDECLDPRHPMTRRECSAYRCGCFDFIAQRYGIASSEEPLASTVDHLALCHHAPYPTAPRLNGGAQRGVPVPLFNLVYHDCIFIPWDLGEGAASVMPNGRSGFLYALLNGGMGYLPIEPTARELEKAAAVAALHEKVALSEMTLHEFIAGDPERQRTLFANGISVEVDFRHNTWRIEQTNDVEVR
;
A
#
# COMPACT_ATOMS: atom_id res chain seq x y z
N MET A 1 -36.76 0.67 21.87
CA MET A 1 -36.93 -0.80 21.78
C MET A 1 -36.17 -1.29 20.57
N MET A 2 -35.42 -2.39 20.67
CA MET A 2 -34.67 -3.00 19.54
C MET A 2 -35.63 -3.41 18.42
N GLN A 3 -35.25 -3.15 17.17
CA GLN A 3 -35.94 -3.60 15.97
C GLN A 3 -35.08 -4.58 15.19
N GLN A 4 -35.64 -5.41 14.33
CA GLN A 4 -34.88 -6.37 13.54
C GLN A 4 -35.46 -6.56 12.13
N VAL A 5 -34.60 -6.97 11.22
CA VAL A 5 -34.91 -7.42 9.85
C VAL A 5 -34.06 -8.62 9.49
N GLN A 6 -34.61 -9.53 8.69
CA GLN A 6 -33.87 -10.70 8.17
C GLN A 6 -34.02 -10.76 6.66
N LEU A 7 -32.89 -10.88 5.95
CA LEU A 7 -32.84 -10.94 4.50
C LEU A 7 -31.57 -11.66 4.03
N GLY A 8 -31.63 -12.44 2.98
CA GLY A 8 -30.47 -13.13 2.39
C GLY A 8 -29.70 -14.03 3.38
N GLY A 9 -30.39 -14.61 4.38
CA GLY A 9 -29.78 -15.44 5.43
C GLY A 9 -29.07 -14.65 6.53
N THR A 10 -29.14 -13.31 6.51
CA THR A 10 -28.54 -12.42 7.53
C THR A 10 -29.64 -11.75 8.32
N ARG A 11 -29.51 -11.74 9.66
CA ARG A 11 -30.37 -10.99 10.58
C ARG A 11 -29.62 -9.74 11.06
N LEU A 12 -30.28 -8.60 10.96
CA LEU A 12 -29.82 -7.31 11.48
C LEU A 12 -30.73 -6.89 12.61
N CYS A 13 -30.18 -6.73 13.81
CA CYS A 13 -30.82 -6.11 14.96
C CYS A 13 -30.28 -4.70 15.13
N ALA A 14 -31.16 -3.75 15.46
CA ALA A 14 -30.84 -2.32 15.55
C ALA A 14 -31.47 -1.68 16.79
N TRP A 15 -30.71 -0.83 17.47
CA TRP A 15 -31.13 -0.10 18.67
C TRP A 15 -31.29 1.38 18.35
N PRO A 16 -32.18 2.08 19.07
CA PRO A 16 -32.45 3.50 18.83
C PRO A 16 -31.21 4.40 18.90
N GLU A 17 -30.24 4.05 19.72
CA GLU A 17 -28.95 4.78 19.88
C GLU A 17 -27.95 4.55 18.76
N GLY A 18 -28.31 3.83 17.68
CA GLY A 18 -27.47 3.64 16.49
C GLY A 18 -26.57 2.41 16.52
N ARG A 19 -26.63 1.61 17.57
CA ARG A 19 -25.91 0.35 17.68
C ARG A 19 -26.62 -0.74 16.88
N VAL A 20 -25.83 -1.71 16.35
CA VAL A 20 -26.37 -2.85 15.63
C VAL A 20 -25.72 -4.17 16.05
N ALA A 21 -26.44 -5.27 15.80
CA ALA A 21 -25.91 -6.62 15.80
C ALA A 21 -26.24 -7.29 14.47
N VAL A 22 -25.32 -8.08 13.97
CA VAL A 22 -25.45 -8.81 12.70
C VAL A 22 -25.25 -10.30 12.97
N GLU A 23 -26.15 -11.14 12.48
CA GLU A 23 -26.09 -12.58 12.68
C GLU A 23 -26.27 -13.32 11.35
N ARG A 24 -25.44 -14.36 11.14
CA ARG A 24 -25.55 -15.28 10.02
C ARG A 24 -24.99 -16.65 10.41
N GLY A 25 -25.68 -17.73 10.02
CA GLY A 25 -25.21 -19.09 10.28
C GLY A 25 -25.08 -19.44 11.77
N GLY A 26 -25.82 -18.79 12.66
CA GLY A 26 -25.74 -19.01 14.11
C GLY A 26 -24.66 -18.16 14.81
N GLU A 27 -23.81 -17.45 14.09
CA GLU A 27 -22.79 -16.54 14.63
C GLU A 27 -23.30 -15.11 14.67
N ALA A 28 -23.21 -14.46 15.84
CA ALA A 28 -23.63 -13.10 16.06
C ALA A 28 -22.44 -12.17 16.37
N TRP A 29 -22.43 -11.03 15.73
CA TRP A 29 -21.45 -9.96 15.91
C TRP A 29 -22.18 -8.72 16.42
N VAL A 30 -21.95 -8.36 17.67
CA VAL A 30 -22.66 -7.29 18.36
C VAL A 30 -21.72 -6.11 18.58
N GLN A 31 -22.16 -4.91 18.22
CA GLN A 31 -21.38 -3.69 18.49
C GLN A 31 -21.33 -3.37 19.98
N SER A 32 -20.19 -2.81 20.41
CA SER A 32 -19.91 -2.46 21.81
C SER A 32 -20.86 -1.36 22.33
N GLU A 33 -21.46 -1.59 23.49
CA GLU A 33 -22.21 -0.57 24.23
C GLU A 33 -21.30 0.47 24.89
N ALA A 34 -20.08 0.08 25.24
CA ALA A 34 -19.11 0.94 25.90
C ALA A 34 -18.47 1.97 24.93
N PHE A 35 -18.61 1.77 23.61
CA PHE A 35 -18.07 2.70 22.62
C PHE A 35 -19.19 3.60 22.11
N VAL A 36 -19.09 4.88 22.38
CA VAL A 36 -19.97 5.90 21.81
C VAL A 36 -19.28 6.49 20.57
N PRO A 37 -19.87 6.41 19.36
CA PRO A 37 -19.35 7.11 18.19
C PRO A 37 -19.16 8.60 18.45
N TRP A 38 -18.12 9.18 17.85
CA TRP A 38 -17.76 10.58 18.09
C TRP A 38 -17.14 11.24 16.85
N ILE A 39 -17.15 12.56 16.86
CA ILE A 39 -16.60 13.42 15.82
C ILE A 39 -15.46 14.21 16.44
N ALA A 40 -14.27 14.16 15.82
CA ALA A 40 -13.17 15.05 16.16
C ALA A 40 -13.44 16.41 15.53
N LEU A 41 -13.37 17.47 16.32
CA LEU A 41 -13.52 18.86 15.87
C LEU A 41 -12.15 19.51 15.62
N PRO A 42 -12.07 20.56 14.80
CA PRO A 42 -10.81 21.29 14.52
C PRO A 42 -10.11 21.88 15.75
N ASN A 43 -10.83 22.09 16.83
CA ASN A 43 -10.29 22.55 18.13
C ASN A 43 -9.77 21.41 19.02
N GLY A 44 -9.82 20.15 18.54
CA GLY A 44 -9.40 18.97 19.28
C GLY A 44 -10.44 18.38 20.24
N GLU A 45 -11.60 19.02 20.41
CA GLU A 45 -12.66 18.54 21.29
C GLU A 45 -13.48 17.43 20.61
N PRO A 46 -13.82 16.32 21.32
CA PRO A 46 -14.70 15.31 20.81
C PRO A 46 -16.18 15.74 20.94
N LEU A 47 -16.96 15.50 19.89
CA LEU A 47 -18.41 15.67 19.88
C LEU A 47 -19.07 14.30 19.76
N PHE A 48 -19.68 13.81 20.83
CA PHE A 48 -20.24 12.48 20.89
C PHE A 48 -21.64 12.40 20.25
N PHE A 49 -21.94 11.27 19.59
CA PHE A 49 -23.28 11.02 19.01
C PHE A 49 -24.37 10.99 20.10
N SER A 50 -24.03 10.59 21.33
CA SER A 50 -24.95 10.64 22.47
C SER A 50 -25.40 12.06 22.87
N GLN A 51 -24.72 13.10 22.39
CA GLN A 51 -25.11 14.51 22.62
C GLN A 51 -26.13 15.02 21.57
N ALA A 52 -26.33 14.23 20.49
CA ALA A 52 -27.30 14.58 19.46
C ALA A 52 -28.68 14.03 19.77
N ARG A 53 -29.70 14.68 19.24
CA ARG A 53 -31.06 14.10 19.13
C ARG A 53 -31.01 13.07 17.99
N VAL A 54 -31.53 11.86 18.26
CA VAL A 54 -31.59 10.76 17.29
C VAL A 54 -33.05 10.35 17.04
N GLU A 55 -33.36 10.13 15.76
CA GLU A 55 -34.64 9.57 15.33
C GLU A 55 -34.37 8.35 14.45
N MET A 56 -34.85 7.18 14.88
CA MET A 56 -34.70 5.91 14.15
C MET A 56 -35.95 5.59 13.36
N SER A 57 -35.79 5.15 12.11
CA SER A 57 -36.88 4.68 11.26
C SER A 57 -36.51 3.46 10.43
N PRO A 58 -37.48 2.62 10.01
CA PRO A 58 -37.21 1.55 9.06
C PRO A 58 -36.76 2.07 7.70
N LEU A 59 -35.86 1.35 7.06
CA LEU A 59 -35.36 1.61 5.69
C LEU A 59 -35.79 0.46 4.78
N LYS A 60 -36.42 0.77 3.66
CA LYS A 60 -36.65 -0.19 2.56
C LYS A 60 -36.12 0.41 1.29
N THR A 61 -35.34 -0.40 0.56
CA THR A 61 -34.80 -0.08 -0.76
C THR A 61 -35.26 -1.12 -1.77
N GLY A 62 -35.08 -0.86 -3.07
CA GLY A 62 -35.35 -1.88 -4.09
C GLY A 62 -34.43 -3.10 -4.04
N VAL A 63 -33.35 -3.05 -3.24
CA VAL A 63 -32.31 -4.08 -3.17
C VAL A 63 -32.05 -4.60 -1.74
N GLY A 64 -32.78 -4.09 -0.74
CA GLY A 64 -32.58 -4.51 0.65
C GLY A 64 -33.48 -3.82 1.65
N ALA A 65 -33.32 -4.14 2.93
CA ALA A 65 -34.05 -3.55 4.04
C ALA A 65 -33.18 -3.40 5.29
N GLY A 66 -33.52 -2.42 6.14
CA GLY A 66 -32.76 -2.14 7.37
C GLY A 66 -33.34 -0.94 8.12
N PHE A 67 -32.44 -0.08 8.60
CA PHE A 67 -32.78 1.04 9.45
C PHE A 67 -31.93 2.27 9.11
N CYS A 68 -32.50 3.45 9.37
CA CYS A 68 -31.78 4.71 9.33
C CYS A 68 -31.95 5.48 10.64
N TRP A 69 -30.94 6.27 11.00
CA TRP A 69 -30.93 7.15 12.16
C TRP A 69 -30.61 8.56 11.68
N LEU A 70 -31.48 9.49 12.03
CA LEU A 70 -31.29 10.91 11.80
C LEU A 70 -30.71 11.55 13.05
N TRP A 71 -29.47 12.06 12.96
CA TRP A 71 -28.74 12.72 14.03
C TRP A 71 -28.79 14.23 13.84
N SER A 72 -29.30 14.96 14.84
CA SER A 72 -29.48 16.41 14.79
C SER A 72 -29.18 17.06 16.13
N GLY A 73 -28.99 18.40 16.13
CA GLY A 73 -28.71 19.15 17.36
C GLY A 73 -27.27 19.07 17.84
N PHE A 74 -26.31 18.64 16.99
CA PHE A 74 -24.90 18.77 17.30
C PHE A 74 -24.52 20.24 17.49
N ALA A 75 -23.63 20.52 18.46
CA ALA A 75 -23.22 21.89 18.82
C ALA A 75 -22.60 22.68 17.65
N ASN A 76 -21.91 22.00 16.72
CA ASN A 76 -21.34 22.60 15.52
C ASN A 76 -22.34 22.75 14.35
N GLY A 77 -23.61 22.41 14.57
CA GLY A 77 -24.67 22.50 13.57
C GLY A 77 -24.67 21.37 12.51
N LEU A 78 -23.81 20.36 12.65
CA LEU A 78 -23.79 19.19 11.78
C LEU A 78 -25.14 18.44 11.87
N ARG A 79 -25.57 17.86 10.76
CA ARG A 79 -26.72 16.94 10.71
C ARG A 79 -26.34 15.74 9.86
N LEU A 80 -26.42 14.56 10.44
CA LEU A 80 -26.03 13.30 9.80
C LEU A 80 -27.24 12.36 9.67
N GLU A 81 -27.18 11.53 8.66
CA GLU A 81 -27.98 10.32 8.58
C GLU A 81 -27.03 9.13 8.53
N THR A 82 -27.25 8.12 9.38
CA THR A 82 -26.58 6.84 9.28
C THR A 82 -27.58 5.79 8.86
N ARG A 83 -27.17 4.89 7.95
CA ARG A 83 -28.00 3.79 7.47
C ARG A 83 -27.25 2.48 7.65
N VAL A 84 -27.97 1.47 8.14
CA VAL A 84 -27.48 0.09 8.15
C VAL A 84 -28.60 -0.81 7.62
N TRP A 85 -28.28 -1.54 6.54
CA TRP A 85 -29.28 -2.35 5.86
C TRP A 85 -28.68 -3.61 5.26
N VAL A 86 -29.49 -4.67 5.14
CA VAL A 86 -29.11 -5.96 4.55
C VAL A 86 -29.58 -5.99 3.10
N ALA A 87 -28.67 -6.30 2.19
CA ALA A 87 -28.98 -6.56 0.79
C ALA A 87 -29.61 -7.94 0.61
N HIS A 88 -30.29 -8.19 -0.52
CA HIS A 88 -30.82 -9.52 -0.88
C HIS A 88 -29.74 -10.62 -0.92
N THR A 89 -28.47 -10.24 -1.14
CA THR A 89 -27.31 -11.15 -1.08
C THR A 89 -26.92 -11.57 0.34
N GLY A 90 -27.49 -10.91 1.37
CA GLY A 90 -27.12 -11.09 2.77
C GLY A 90 -25.92 -10.22 3.22
N GLU A 91 -25.34 -9.41 2.34
CA GLU A 91 -24.31 -8.43 2.67
C GLU A 91 -24.94 -7.24 3.42
N VAL A 92 -24.26 -6.74 4.45
CA VAL A 92 -24.73 -5.59 5.22
C VAL A 92 -24.03 -4.33 4.76
N ARG A 93 -24.80 -3.29 4.49
CA ARG A 93 -24.30 -1.99 4.05
C ARG A 93 -24.39 -0.97 5.17
N PHE A 94 -23.33 -0.20 5.34
CA PHE A 94 -23.22 0.90 6.27
C PHE A 94 -22.97 2.18 5.50
N GLU A 95 -23.75 3.22 5.80
CA GLU A 95 -23.63 4.53 5.16
C GLU A 95 -23.70 5.63 6.23
N LEU A 96 -22.82 6.62 6.15
CA LEU A 96 -22.83 7.85 6.93
C LEU A 96 -22.93 9.01 5.95
N ILE A 97 -24.02 9.77 6.02
CA ILE A 97 -24.42 10.75 5.02
C ILE A 97 -24.53 12.13 5.69
N PRO A 98 -23.75 13.13 5.29
CA PRO A 98 -23.92 14.50 5.76
C PRO A 98 -25.17 15.12 5.08
N LEU A 99 -26.20 15.43 5.87
CA LEU A 99 -27.39 16.15 5.40
C LEU A 99 -27.20 17.66 5.51
N ARG A 100 -26.52 18.12 6.54
CA ARG A 100 -26.00 19.48 6.71
C ARG A 100 -24.58 19.35 7.22
N ASP A 101 -23.63 19.82 6.44
CA ASP A 101 -22.22 19.68 6.74
C ASP A 101 -21.70 20.81 7.64
N ALA A 102 -20.66 20.52 8.39
CA ALA A 102 -20.00 21.45 9.29
C ALA A 102 -18.50 21.06 9.38
N PRO A 103 -17.61 21.97 9.87
CA PRO A 103 -16.21 21.65 10.06
C PRO A 103 -16.00 20.45 11.00
N VAL A 104 -15.18 19.50 10.54
CA VAL A 104 -14.77 18.29 11.29
C VAL A 104 -13.32 17.93 10.95
N GLU A 105 -12.68 17.15 11.82
CA GLU A 105 -11.38 16.50 11.57
C GLU A 105 -11.56 15.04 11.14
N ALA A 106 -12.38 14.32 11.88
CA ALA A 106 -12.69 12.92 11.65
C ALA A 106 -14.02 12.51 12.26
N VAL A 107 -14.57 11.40 11.78
CA VAL A 107 -15.73 10.73 12.38
C VAL A 107 -15.34 9.30 12.74
N HIS A 108 -15.45 8.93 14.01
CA HIS A 108 -15.23 7.60 14.54
C HIS A 108 -16.56 6.86 14.60
N TRP A 109 -16.91 6.17 13.53
CA TRP A 109 -18.16 5.45 13.33
C TRP A 109 -17.95 4.31 12.30
N PRO A 110 -18.59 3.17 12.47
CA PRO A 110 -19.48 2.73 13.53
C PRO A 110 -18.74 2.29 14.81
N ALA A 111 -19.49 1.95 15.85
CA ALA A 111 -18.92 1.29 17.04
C ALA A 111 -18.28 -0.06 16.64
N PRO A 112 -17.14 -0.44 17.26
CA PRO A 112 -16.50 -1.73 17.02
C PRO A 112 -17.40 -2.88 17.48
N PHE A 113 -17.25 -4.05 16.86
CA PHE A 113 -17.84 -5.27 17.40
C PHE A 113 -17.15 -5.67 18.71
N VAL A 114 -17.94 -6.19 19.65
CA VAL A 114 -17.40 -6.76 20.89
C VAL A 114 -16.48 -7.94 20.57
N TRP A 115 -15.27 -7.89 21.11
CA TRP A 115 -14.24 -8.89 20.86
C TRP A 115 -13.60 -9.30 22.21
N GLU A 116 -14.12 -10.39 22.78
CA GLU A 116 -13.68 -10.88 24.10
C GLU A 116 -12.81 -12.12 24.01
N GLU A 117 -12.60 -12.65 22.79
CA GLU A 117 -11.81 -13.85 22.56
C GLU A 117 -10.33 -13.61 22.84
N LYS A 118 -9.80 -14.34 23.83
CA LYS A 118 -8.39 -14.30 24.25
C LYS A 118 -7.65 -15.59 23.90
N THR A 119 -7.83 -16.08 22.69
CA THR A 119 -7.26 -17.33 22.23
C THR A 119 -6.45 -17.12 20.96
N SER A 120 -5.53 -18.05 20.68
CA SER A 120 -4.79 -18.07 19.41
C SER A 120 -5.64 -18.46 18.20
N GLN A 121 -6.84 -19.03 18.42
CA GLN A 121 -7.80 -19.40 17.37
C GLN A 121 -8.65 -18.21 16.89
N SER A 122 -8.51 -17.07 17.53
CA SER A 122 -9.15 -15.82 17.15
C SER A 122 -8.08 -14.80 16.81
N CYS A 123 -8.30 -14.01 15.77
CA CYS A 123 -7.36 -12.97 15.38
C CYS A 123 -8.05 -11.78 14.70
N THR A 124 -7.45 -10.62 14.87
CA THR A 124 -7.72 -9.44 14.05
C THR A 124 -6.83 -9.49 12.83
N VAL A 125 -7.40 -9.31 11.64
CA VAL A 125 -6.71 -9.38 10.35
C VAL A 125 -6.55 -7.98 9.81
N LEU A 126 -5.29 -7.55 9.65
CA LEU A 126 -4.94 -6.19 9.25
C LEU A 126 -4.21 -6.19 7.91
N PRO A 127 -4.78 -5.61 6.85
CA PRO A 127 -4.12 -5.50 5.55
C PRO A 127 -3.10 -4.35 5.51
N MET A 128 -2.40 -4.13 6.62
CA MET A 128 -1.33 -3.16 6.72
C MET A 128 -0.11 -3.70 5.99
N MET A 129 0.38 -2.99 4.98
CA MET A 129 1.48 -3.43 4.11
C MET A 129 1.17 -4.83 3.53
N GLN A 130 2.11 -5.79 3.59
CA GLN A 130 1.81 -7.18 3.19
C GLN A 130 0.70 -7.80 4.04
N GLY A 131 0.60 -7.44 5.31
CA GLY A 131 -0.44 -7.90 6.23
C GLY A 131 0.10 -8.54 7.50
N CYS A 132 -0.73 -8.53 8.54
CA CYS A 132 -0.48 -9.26 9.77
C CYS A 132 -1.76 -9.74 10.46
N LEU A 133 -1.59 -10.74 11.29
CA LEU A 133 -2.61 -11.24 12.21
C LEU A 133 -2.25 -10.79 13.63
N VAL A 134 -3.20 -10.24 14.36
CA VAL A 134 -3.09 -10.01 15.79
C VAL A 134 -3.94 -11.05 16.51
N PRO A 135 -3.34 -12.12 17.05
CA PRO A 135 -4.06 -13.14 17.81
C PRO A 135 -4.78 -12.53 19.02
N GLY A 136 -5.92 -13.08 19.40
CA GLY A 136 -6.70 -12.59 20.54
C GLY A 136 -5.95 -12.66 21.88
N ASN A 137 -4.96 -13.53 21.98
CA ASN A 137 -4.07 -13.67 23.13
C ASN A 137 -2.68 -13.04 22.91
N TRP A 138 -2.52 -12.13 21.95
CA TRP A 138 -1.24 -11.46 21.71
C TRP A 138 -0.71 -10.82 22.98
N PRO A 139 0.56 -11.09 23.37
CA PRO A 139 1.05 -10.74 24.71
C PRO A 139 1.42 -9.26 24.86
N GLU A 140 1.69 -8.57 23.73
CA GLU A 140 2.19 -7.20 23.76
C GLU A 140 1.07 -6.20 23.53
N GLU A 141 1.18 -5.03 24.17
CA GLU A 141 0.26 -3.93 23.93
C GLU A 141 0.44 -3.36 22.53
N ILE A 142 -0.68 -3.15 21.82
CA ILE A 142 -0.72 -2.32 20.61
C ILE A 142 -1.57 -1.10 20.93
N LYS A 143 -0.92 0.04 21.09
CA LYS A 143 -1.60 1.32 21.37
C LYS A 143 -2.24 1.86 20.11
N ALA A 144 -3.36 2.55 20.27
CA ALA A 144 -3.90 3.40 19.23
C ALA A 144 -2.83 4.41 18.78
N VAL A 145 -2.65 4.58 17.49
CA VAL A 145 -1.72 5.58 16.93
C VAL A 145 -2.49 6.82 16.49
N GLN A 146 -1.83 7.96 16.61
CA GLN A 146 -2.34 9.22 16.11
C GLN A 146 -1.36 9.77 15.06
N PRO A 147 -1.81 10.07 13.84
CA PRO A 147 -3.16 9.83 13.30
C PRO A 147 -3.46 8.32 13.12
N PRO A 148 -4.73 7.93 12.96
CA PRO A 148 -5.13 6.56 12.64
C PRO A 148 -4.44 5.99 11.41
N TYR A 149 -4.42 4.67 11.26
CA TYR A 149 -3.90 4.02 10.06
C TYR A 149 -4.81 4.30 8.85
N PHE A 150 -4.30 4.96 7.84
CA PHE A 150 -5.05 5.23 6.60
C PHE A 150 -4.79 4.17 5.54
N PHE A 151 -5.84 3.79 4.80
CA PHE A 151 -5.76 2.77 3.75
C PHE A 151 -4.87 3.20 2.59
N GLU A 152 -4.88 4.47 2.22
CA GLU A 152 -4.07 5.04 1.12
C GLU A 152 -2.65 5.45 1.58
N ARG A 153 -2.10 4.76 2.57
CA ARG A 153 -0.72 4.89 3.01
C ARG A 153 -0.16 3.52 3.37
N SER A 154 -0.23 3.12 4.60
CA SER A 154 0.27 1.82 5.09
C SER A 154 -0.79 0.72 5.12
N GLY A 155 -2.06 1.06 4.86
CA GLY A 155 -3.18 0.11 4.86
C GLY A 155 -3.24 -0.79 3.62
N TYR A 156 -2.53 -0.48 2.55
CA TYR A 156 -2.49 -1.12 1.23
C TYR A 156 -3.85 -1.48 0.62
N MET A 157 -4.75 -2.06 1.39
CA MET A 157 -6.07 -2.53 0.94
C MET A 157 -7.18 -1.97 1.84
N PRO A 158 -8.28 -1.42 1.29
CA PRO A 158 -9.32 -0.75 2.07
C PRO A 158 -10.33 -1.72 2.71
N TRP A 159 -9.83 -2.59 3.57
CA TRP A 159 -10.67 -3.50 4.36
C TRP A 159 -10.06 -3.81 5.73
N ILE A 160 -10.88 -4.27 6.65
CA ILE A 160 -10.47 -4.81 7.95
C ILE A 160 -11.36 -6.02 8.28
N GLY A 161 -10.87 -6.92 9.15
CA GLY A 161 -11.64 -8.08 9.54
C GLY A 161 -11.18 -8.73 10.82
N GLN A 162 -12.03 -9.61 11.35
CA GLN A 162 -11.73 -10.45 12.51
C GLN A 162 -12.23 -11.87 12.27
N VAL A 163 -11.48 -12.84 12.80
CA VAL A 163 -11.78 -14.28 12.69
C VAL A 163 -11.89 -14.87 14.09
N ARG A 164 -12.94 -15.65 14.36
CA ARG A 164 -13.08 -16.43 15.57
C ARG A 164 -13.70 -17.79 15.27
N ARG A 165 -13.05 -18.88 15.70
CA ARG A 165 -13.59 -20.26 15.60
C ARG A 165 -14.10 -20.62 14.20
N GLY A 166 -13.44 -20.15 13.15
CA GLY A 166 -13.83 -20.41 11.76
C GLY A 166 -15.00 -19.56 11.24
N ALA A 167 -15.48 -18.59 12.00
CA ALA A 167 -16.38 -17.54 11.54
C ALA A 167 -15.62 -16.21 11.43
N ALA A 168 -15.95 -15.41 10.43
CA ALA A 168 -15.27 -14.17 10.16
C ALA A 168 -16.22 -13.07 9.70
N TRP A 169 -15.83 -11.82 9.94
CA TRP A 169 -16.41 -10.67 9.26
C TRP A 169 -15.33 -9.90 8.50
N LEU A 170 -15.75 -9.31 7.39
CA LEU A 170 -14.93 -8.51 6.49
C LEU A 170 -15.66 -7.19 6.20
N ALA A 171 -15.09 -6.07 6.63
CA ALA A 171 -15.58 -4.74 6.28
C ALA A 171 -14.75 -4.17 5.11
N ILE A 172 -15.37 -3.95 3.96
CA ILE A 172 -14.74 -3.41 2.73
C ILE A 172 -15.18 -1.96 2.55
N VAL A 173 -14.24 -1.04 2.60
CA VAL A 173 -14.48 0.40 2.45
C VAL A 173 -14.52 0.77 0.98
N GLU A 174 -15.55 1.55 0.57
CA GLU A 174 -15.72 1.97 -0.83
C GLU A 174 -14.89 3.21 -1.19
N GLN A 175 -14.71 4.14 -0.24
CA GLN A 175 -13.98 5.39 -0.44
C GLN A 175 -12.73 5.42 0.43
N ALA A 176 -11.66 4.77 -0.04
CA ALA A 176 -10.45 4.52 0.73
C ALA A 176 -9.62 5.78 1.04
N TRP A 177 -9.66 6.79 0.16
CA TRP A 177 -8.79 7.97 0.24
C TRP A 177 -8.99 8.85 1.50
N ASP A 178 -10.17 8.81 2.12
CA ASP A 178 -10.46 9.52 3.36
C ASP A 178 -10.87 8.56 4.49
N ALA A 179 -10.39 7.32 4.46
CA ALA A 179 -10.73 6.30 5.44
C ALA A 179 -9.49 5.63 6.02
N GLY A 180 -9.66 5.19 7.25
CA GLY A 180 -8.66 4.43 7.98
C GLY A 180 -9.30 3.63 9.11
N TYR A 181 -8.48 3.13 10.00
CA TYR A 181 -8.93 2.40 11.19
C TYR A 181 -8.08 2.72 12.41
N GLU A 182 -8.66 2.56 13.56
CA GLU A 182 -7.98 2.59 14.85
C GLU A 182 -7.98 1.21 15.47
N LEU A 183 -6.81 0.79 15.93
CA LEU A 183 -6.58 -0.48 16.59
C LEU A 183 -6.07 -0.23 18.00
N LEU A 184 -6.69 -0.88 18.98
CA LEU A 184 -6.20 -0.94 20.35
C LEU A 184 -6.23 -2.40 20.80
N HIS A 185 -5.09 -2.91 21.25
CA HIS A 185 -4.95 -4.25 21.81
C HIS A 185 -4.20 -4.16 23.14
N PRO A 186 -4.86 -4.35 24.30
CA PRO A 186 -4.17 -4.50 25.58
C PRO A 186 -3.47 -5.85 25.63
N PRO A 187 -2.41 -6.04 26.46
CA PRO A 187 -1.72 -7.31 26.58
C PRO A 187 -2.69 -8.47 26.84
N GLY A 188 -2.66 -9.48 25.95
CA GLY A 188 -3.58 -10.62 26.02
C GLY A 188 -5.04 -10.34 25.64
N GLY A 189 -5.28 -9.24 24.94
CA GLY A 189 -6.60 -8.85 24.42
C GLY A 189 -7.55 -8.23 25.46
N PRO A 190 -8.81 -7.88 25.13
CA PRO A 190 -9.45 -7.96 23.79
C PRO A 190 -9.00 -6.85 22.85
N THR A 191 -9.06 -7.12 21.55
CA THR A 191 -8.74 -6.13 20.52
C THR A 191 -9.95 -5.28 20.17
N ARG A 192 -9.80 -3.95 20.18
CA ARG A 192 -10.79 -3.02 19.65
C ARG A 192 -10.34 -2.53 18.27
N LEU A 193 -11.20 -2.67 17.28
CA LEU A 193 -10.96 -2.28 15.90
C LEU A 193 -12.18 -1.55 15.35
N HIS A 194 -12.03 -0.31 14.88
CA HIS A 194 -13.11 0.44 14.26
C HIS A 194 -12.63 1.34 13.12
N LEU A 195 -13.52 1.67 12.21
CA LEU A 195 -13.26 2.58 11.09
C LEU A 195 -13.24 4.03 11.55
N VAL A 196 -12.37 4.80 10.91
CA VAL A 196 -12.24 6.25 11.09
C VAL A 196 -12.35 6.91 9.71
N TRP A 197 -13.21 7.92 9.61
CA TRP A 197 -13.44 8.70 8.41
C TRP A 197 -12.81 10.07 8.59
N ARG A 198 -11.76 10.37 7.81
CA ARG A 198 -11.17 11.71 7.78
C ARG A 198 -12.14 12.71 7.15
N GLU A 199 -11.93 13.97 7.48
CA GLU A 199 -12.50 15.08 6.75
C GLU A 199 -12.09 15.04 5.25
N CYS A 200 -12.88 15.68 4.40
CA CYS A 200 -12.55 16.04 3.04
C CYS A 200 -12.69 17.56 2.91
N MET A 201 -11.60 18.26 2.66
CA MET A 201 -11.56 19.73 2.62
C MET A 201 -12.15 20.37 3.90
N GLY A 202 -11.83 19.79 5.06
CA GLY A 202 -12.27 20.27 6.38
C GLY A 202 -13.72 19.91 6.79
N ARG A 203 -14.40 19.05 6.04
CA ARG A 203 -15.79 18.65 6.26
C ARG A 203 -15.98 17.15 6.08
N VAL A 204 -17.16 16.59 6.39
CA VAL A 204 -17.48 15.21 5.97
C VAL A 204 -17.47 15.10 4.44
N GLY A 205 -18.00 16.09 3.74
CA GLY A 205 -17.87 16.33 2.32
C GLY A 205 -18.79 15.47 1.44
N TYR A 206 -18.87 14.17 1.71
CA TYR A 206 -19.62 13.20 0.92
C TYR A 206 -20.01 11.97 1.75
N PRO A 207 -20.97 11.13 1.29
CA PRO A 207 -21.36 9.90 2.00
C PRO A 207 -20.19 8.92 2.13
N ARG A 208 -19.97 8.41 3.35
CA ARG A 208 -18.98 7.37 3.67
C ARG A 208 -19.67 6.01 3.67
N ARG A 209 -19.07 5.02 2.99
CA ARG A 209 -19.70 3.71 2.79
C ARG A 209 -18.73 2.57 2.99
N PHE A 210 -19.23 1.51 3.60
CA PHE A 210 -18.56 0.22 3.57
C PHE A 210 -19.58 -0.92 3.54
N SER A 211 -19.16 -2.06 3.06
CA SER A 211 -19.91 -3.30 3.11
C SER A 211 -19.34 -4.25 4.14
N LEU A 212 -20.20 -4.95 4.86
CA LEU A 212 -19.83 -5.99 5.81
C LEU A 212 -20.30 -7.35 5.28
N LYS A 213 -19.35 -8.27 5.09
CA LYS A 213 -19.61 -9.66 4.74
C LYS A 213 -19.34 -10.55 5.94
N LEU A 214 -20.27 -11.47 6.21
CA LEU A 214 -20.09 -12.54 7.19
C LEU A 214 -19.73 -13.82 6.44
N LEU A 215 -18.61 -14.45 6.83
CA LEU A 215 -17.98 -15.56 6.10
C LEU A 215 -17.67 -16.71 7.07
N ALA A 216 -17.63 -17.93 6.54
CA ALA A 216 -16.93 -19.03 7.19
C ALA A 216 -15.47 -19.04 6.71
N GLY A 217 -14.55 -19.44 7.61
CA GLY A 217 -13.13 -19.57 7.29
C GLY A 217 -12.23 -18.61 8.05
N GLY A 218 -11.02 -18.43 7.54
CA GLY A 218 -9.95 -17.62 8.14
C GLY A 218 -9.56 -16.40 7.30
N TYR A 219 -8.32 -15.93 7.49
CA TYR A 219 -7.81 -14.76 6.77
C TYR A 219 -7.66 -14.97 5.26
N VAL A 220 -7.45 -16.22 4.82
CA VAL A 220 -7.37 -16.54 3.38
C VAL A 220 -8.72 -16.28 2.72
N GLU A 221 -9.83 -16.76 3.33
CA GLU A 221 -11.18 -16.55 2.84
C GLU A 221 -11.57 -15.07 2.82
N LEU A 222 -11.11 -14.29 3.82
CA LEU A 222 -11.28 -12.83 3.80
C LEU A 222 -10.59 -12.21 2.57
N CYS A 223 -9.34 -12.59 2.29
CA CYS A 223 -8.61 -12.11 1.11
C CYS A 223 -9.31 -12.52 -0.19
N LYS A 224 -9.81 -13.75 -0.30
CA LYS A 224 -10.51 -14.22 -1.50
C LYS A 224 -11.84 -13.52 -1.70
N ALA A 225 -12.61 -13.27 -0.63
CA ALA A 225 -13.85 -12.50 -0.69
C ALA A 225 -13.61 -11.03 -1.09
N TYR A 226 -12.53 -10.42 -0.59
CA TYR A 226 -12.12 -9.08 -1.01
C TYR A 226 -11.68 -9.07 -2.49
N ARG A 227 -10.81 -10.00 -2.91
CA ARG A 227 -10.37 -10.13 -4.30
C ARG A 227 -11.56 -10.29 -5.27
N GLN A 228 -12.54 -11.14 -4.92
CA GLN A 228 -13.75 -11.31 -5.71
C GLN A 228 -14.51 -9.99 -5.86
N THR A 229 -14.63 -9.22 -4.77
CA THR A 229 -15.30 -7.90 -4.79
C THR A 229 -14.59 -6.92 -5.70
N VAL A 230 -13.27 -6.79 -5.59
CA VAL A 230 -12.47 -5.87 -6.41
C VAL A 230 -12.54 -6.26 -7.88
N ARG A 231 -12.44 -7.55 -8.20
CA ARG A 231 -12.58 -8.05 -9.59
C ARG A 231 -13.96 -7.78 -10.19
N ALA A 232 -15.02 -7.94 -9.41
CA ALA A 232 -16.38 -7.61 -9.86
C ALA A 232 -16.55 -6.12 -10.15
N GLN A 233 -15.73 -5.26 -9.54
CA GLN A 233 -15.68 -3.82 -9.79
C GLN A 233 -14.73 -3.42 -10.94
N GLY A 234 -14.09 -4.40 -11.60
CA GLY A 234 -13.17 -4.17 -12.70
C GLY A 234 -11.72 -3.88 -12.30
N GLY A 235 -11.40 -3.94 -10.99
CA GLY A 235 -10.04 -3.83 -10.47
C GLY A 235 -9.31 -5.18 -10.37
N ALA A 236 -8.11 -5.17 -9.80
CA ALA A 236 -7.21 -6.33 -9.72
C ALA A 236 -6.93 -6.94 -11.11
N VAL A 237 -6.55 -6.09 -12.05
CA VAL A 237 -6.23 -6.48 -13.44
C VAL A 237 -5.02 -7.42 -13.43
N PRO A 238 -5.18 -8.68 -13.89
CA PRO A 238 -4.06 -9.63 -13.89
C PRO A 238 -2.90 -9.19 -14.78
N LEU A 239 -1.68 -9.53 -14.39
CA LEU A 239 -0.48 -9.34 -15.21
C LEU A 239 -0.63 -9.96 -16.61
N ALA A 240 -1.28 -11.10 -16.74
CA ALA A 240 -1.57 -11.70 -18.05
C ALA A 240 -2.33 -10.75 -18.98
N GLN A 241 -3.30 -9.98 -18.48
CA GLN A 241 -4.01 -8.95 -19.26
C GLN A 241 -3.13 -7.72 -19.51
N LYS A 242 -2.31 -7.31 -18.53
CA LYS A 242 -1.34 -6.21 -18.71
C LYS A 242 -0.31 -6.58 -19.78
N LEU A 243 0.20 -7.82 -19.80
CA LEU A 243 1.12 -8.34 -20.80
C LEU A 243 0.51 -8.33 -22.21
N ALA A 244 -0.77 -8.68 -22.34
CA ALA A 244 -1.47 -8.65 -23.62
C ALA A 244 -1.54 -7.24 -24.23
N ARG A 245 -1.63 -6.20 -23.37
CA ARG A 245 -1.64 -4.78 -23.77
C ARG A 245 -0.22 -4.23 -23.96
N GLN A 246 0.74 -4.70 -23.17
CA GLN A 246 2.14 -4.25 -23.13
C GLN A 246 3.09 -5.45 -23.06
N PRO A 247 3.43 -6.09 -24.24
CA PRO A 247 4.24 -7.31 -24.27
C PRO A 247 5.64 -7.18 -23.64
N LYS A 248 6.18 -5.95 -23.57
CA LYS A 248 7.47 -5.68 -22.92
C LYS A 248 7.50 -6.17 -21.46
N LEU A 249 6.37 -6.16 -20.75
CA LEU A 249 6.28 -6.61 -19.35
C LEU A 249 6.66 -8.08 -19.17
N ALA A 250 6.52 -8.93 -20.21
CA ALA A 250 6.95 -10.33 -20.16
C ALA A 250 8.44 -10.48 -19.85
N ARG A 251 9.26 -9.48 -20.18
CA ARG A 251 10.70 -9.48 -19.90
C ARG A 251 11.04 -9.34 -18.41
N LEU A 252 10.08 -8.90 -17.58
CA LEU A 252 10.23 -8.84 -16.13
C LEU A 252 10.08 -10.22 -15.46
N ILE A 253 9.46 -11.19 -16.13
CA ILE A 253 9.27 -12.53 -15.56
C ILE A 253 10.63 -13.23 -15.39
N GLY A 254 10.94 -13.65 -14.16
CA GLY A 254 12.24 -14.24 -13.79
C GLY A 254 13.42 -13.27 -13.94
N CYS A 255 13.17 -11.97 -13.90
CA CYS A 255 14.17 -10.92 -14.06
C CYS A 255 14.59 -10.39 -12.68
N PRO A 256 15.87 -10.43 -12.29
CA PRO A 256 16.32 -9.73 -11.08
C PRO A 256 16.28 -8.21 -11.29
N VAL A 257 16.04 -7.48 -10.21
CA VAL A 257 16.12 -6.02 -10.18
C VAL A 257 17.50 -5.60 -9.70
N ILE A 258 18.15 -4.71 -10.45
CA ILE A 258 19.41 -4.07 -10.08
C ILE A 258 19.11 -2.61 -9.77
N HIS A 259 19.00 -2.30 -8.50
CA HIS A 259 18.87 -0.93 -8.02
C HIS A 259 20.27 -0.35 -7.79
N THR A 260 20.60 0.72 -8.49
CA THR A 260 21.93 1.34 -8.40
C THR A 260 21.82 2.86 -8.58
N TRP A 261 22.90 3.57 -8.25
CA TRP A 261 22.92 5.03 -8.28
C TRP A 261 24.18 5.57 -9.02
N SER A 262 24.09 6.80 -9.52
CA SER A 262 25.22 7.49 -10.15
C SER A 262 25.82 8.54 -9.20
N ARG A 263 25.05 9.54 -8.75
CA ARG A 263 25.50 10.49 -7.77
C ARG A 263 24.59 10.48 -6.55
N PHE A 264 25.20 10.33 -5.39
CA PHE A 264 24.54 10.44 -4.08
C PHE A 264 25.15 11.64 -3.35
N ALA A 265 24.40 12.74 -3.30
CA ALA A 265 24.84 13.98 -2.64
C ALA A 265 23.87 14.30 -1.49
N VAL A 266 24.41 14.74 -0.36
CA VAL A 266 23.67 15.10 0.83
C VAL A 266 24.02 16.52 1.22
N LYS A 267 23.04 17.40 1.31
CA LYS A 267 23.23 18.78 1.74
C LYS A 267 23.42 18.89 3.25
N PRO A 268 24.18 19.93 3.74
CA PRO A 268 24.44 20.09 5.17
C PRO A 268 23.21 20.21 6.07
N GLU A 269 22.10 20.72 5.54
CA GLU A 269 20.83 20.82 6.27
C GLU A 269 20.03 19.52 6.33
N SER A 270 20.46 18.49 5.62
CA SER A 270 19.82 17.18 5.65
C SER A 270 20.07 16.45 6.97
N ALA A 271 19.06 15.73 7.46
CA ALA A 271 19.20 14.82 8.61
C ALA A 271 20.17 13.65 8.34
N LEU A 272 20.49 13.40 7.05
CA LEU A 272 21.39 12.33 6.62
C LEU A 272 22.84 12.82 6.44
N TYR A 273 23.11 14.12 6.64
CA TYR A 273 24.45 14.66 6.48
C TYR A 273 25.40 14.12 7.54
N ASP A 274 26.54 13.58 7.12
CA ASP A 274 27.61 13.11 8.01
C ASP A 274 28.70 14.21 8.14
N PRO A 275 28.71 14.98 9.23
CA PRO A 275 29.73 16.01 9.44
C PRO A 275 31.10 15.45 9.82
N GLN A 276 31.15 14.17 10.27
CA GLN A 276 32.41 13.52 10.66
C GLN A 276 33.15 12.97 9.44
N ASN A 277 32.42 12.61 8.38
CA ASN A 277 32.97 12.09 7.12
C ASN A 277 32.43 12.89 5.92
N PRO A 278 32.78 14.16 5.74
CA PRO A 278 32.20 15.03 4.70
C PRO A 278 32.32 14.47 3.28
N GLN A 279 33.36 13.68 2.99
CA GLN A 279 33.58 13.04 1.69
C GLN A 279 32.51 11.97 1.37
N GLN A 280 31.83 11.43 2.37
CA GLN A 280 30.72 10.48 2.16
C GLN A 280 29.43 11.17 1.70
N ASN A 281 29.36 12.51 1.85
CA ASN A 281 28.18 13.27 1.47
C ASN A 281 28.14 13.66 -0.04
N ASP A 282 29.16 13.37 -0.84
CA ASP A 282 29.14 13.53 -2.31
C ASP A 282 29.89 12.37 -2.98
N ARG A 283 29.19 11.28 -3.21
CA ARG A 283 29.72 10.08 -3.84
C ARG A 283 29.28 10.04 -5.31
N LEU A 284 30.20 9.69 -6.18
CA LEU A 284 29.96 9.63 -7.62
C LEU A 284 30.48 8.31 -8.20
N VAL A 285 29.63 7.66 -8.98
CA VAL A 285 30.00 6.57 -9.89
C VAL A 285 29.55 6.98 -11.28
N THR A 286 30.48 7.06 -12.23
CA THR A 286 30.19 7.50 -13.60
C THR A 286 29.34 6.49 -14.37
N PHE A 287 28.63 6.94 -15.40
CA PHE A 287 27.85 6.04 -16.26
C PHE A 287 28.73 5.00 -16.96
N ALA A 288 29.99 5.37 -17.32
CA ALA A 288 30.96 4.43 -17.88
C ALA A 288 31.37 3.34 -16.88
N GLN A 289 31.55 3.68 -15.60
CA GLN A 289 31.83 2.68 -14.55
C GLN A 289 30.64 1.75 -14.36
N ARG A 290 29.37 2.29 -14.33
CA ARG A 290 28.17 1.47 -14.27
C ARG A 290 28.04 0.53 -15.45
N GLN A 291 28.34 1.02 -16.67
CA GLN A 291 28.36 0.18 -17.87
C GLN A 291 29.35 -0.98 -17.73
N ALA A 292 30.57 -0.71 -17.26
CA ALA A 292 31.59 -1.76 -17.06
C ALA A 292 31.13 -2.78 -15.98
N GLN A 293 30.48 -2.34 -14.89
CA GLN A 293 29.91 -3.23 -13.87
C GLN A 293 28.83 -4.15 -14.46
N LEU A 294 27.90 -3.61 -15.26
CA LEU A 294 26.85 -4.40 -15.92
C LEU A 294 27.44 -5.39 -16.95
N GLN A 295 28.50 -5.02 -17.65
CA GLN A 295 29.21 -5.94 -18.56
C GLN A 295 29.85 -7.12 -17.79
N ARG A 296 30.49 -6.86 -16.64
CA ARG A 296 31.01 -7.92 -15.76
C ARG A 296 29.88 -8.82 -15.24
N LEU A 297 28.72 -8.23 -14.87
CA LEU A 297 27.59 -9.00 -14.42
C LEU A 297 27.03 -9.93 -15.51
N LYS A 298 26.97 -9.44 -16.76
CA LYS A 298 26.58 -10.24 -17.93
C LYS A 298 27.54 -11.41 -18.14
N ALA A 299 28.87 -11.14 -18.04
CA ALA A 299 29.91 -12.18 -18.15
C ALA A 299 29.82 -13.24 -17.04
N ARG A 300 29.25 -12.91 -15.88
CA ARG A 300 28.96 -13.83 -14.77
C ARG A 300 27.65 -14.62 -14.94
N GLY A 301 27.02 -14.55 -16.11
CA GLY A 301 25.87 -15.37 -16.46
C GLY A 301 24.49 -14.73 -16.20
N VAL A 302 24.39 -13.49 -15.74
CA VAL A 302 23.10 -12.81 -15.59
C VAL A 302 22.61 -12.39 -16.99
N GLN A 303 21.68 -13.17 -17.54
CA GLN A 303 21.24 -12.98 -18.94
C GLN A 303 20.20 -11.88 -19.11
N LYS A 304 19.39 -11.61 -18.10
CA LYS A 304 18.34 -10.57 -18.07
C LYS A 304 18.36 -9.85 -16.73
N ALA A 305 18.07 -8.56 -16.72
CA ALA A 305 17.92 -7.74 -15.53
C ALA A 305 17.05 -6.52 -15.81
N TYR A 306 16.38 -6.00 -14.78
CA TYR A 306 15.77 -4.67 -14.79
C TYR A 306 16.67 -3.73 -14.00
N VAL A 307 17.33 -2.81 -14.70
CA VAL A 307 18.28 -1.85 -14.12
C VAL A 307 17.54 -0.56 -13.81
N HIS A 308 17.54 -0.18 -12.56
CA HIS A 308 16.97 1.04 -12.03
C HIS A 308 18.08 1.95 -11.54
N LEU A 309 18.19 3.15 -12.11
CA LEU A 309 19.30 4.09 -11.86
C LEU A 309 18.81 5.35 -11.14
N ASP A 310 19.31 5.57 -9.92
CA ASP A 310 19.14 6.81 -9.16
C ASP A 310 20.23 7.83 -9.46
N GLY A 311 19.99 9.09 -9.05
CA GLY A 311 21.01 10.13 -9.03
C GLY A 311 21.63 10.46 -10.38
N TRP A 312 20.92 10.23 -11.46
CA TRP A 312 21.34 10.50 -12.84
C TRP A 312 21.27 11.99 -13.21
N GLY A 313 20.44 12.76 -12.50
CA GLY A 313 20.24 14.19 -12.73
C GLY A 313 21.40 15.06 -12.24
N ALA A 314 21.38 16.34 -12.60
CA ALA A 314 22.46 17.30 -12.40
C ALA A 314 22.98 17.36 -10.96
N ALA A 315 22.08 17.36 -9.98
CA ALA A 315 22.42 17.51 -8.57
C ALA A 315 22.61 16.17 -7.84
N GLY A 316 22.15 15.05 -8.40
CA GLY A 316 22.21 13.72 -7.79
C GLY A 316 20.85 13.22 -7.29
N TYR A 317 20.88 12.13 -6.52
CA TYR A 317 19.70 11.47 -5.96
C TYR A 317 18.92 12.40 -5.01
N ASP A 318 17.61 12.49 -5.22
CA ASP A 318 16.67 13.31 -4.45
C ASP A 318 17.12 14.75 -4.25
N GLN A 319 17.48 15.39 -5.38
CA GLN A 319 17.90 16.77 -5.40
C GLN A 319 17.08 17.58 -6.40
N ARG A 320 16.58 18.75 -5.97
CA ARG A 320 15.95 19.76 -6.82
C ARG A 320 14.72 19.28 -7.61
N HIS A 321 14.06 18.21 -7.16
CA HIS A 321 12.81 17.81 -7.83
C HIS A 321 11.78 18.96 -7.85
N PRO A 322 11.05 19.11 -8.96
CA PRO A 322 11.02 18.26 -10.14
C PRO A 322 12.04 18.63 -11.26
N ASP A 323 13.03 19.50 -11.00
CA ASP A 323 14.00 20.00 -11.98
C ASP A 323 15.29 19.18 -11.98
N VAL A 324 15.19 17.90 -12.31
CA VAL A 324 16.33 16.96 -12.29
C VAL A 324 17.32 17.18 -13.42
N LEU A 325 16.87 17.69 -14.57
CA LEU A 325 17.72 17.97 -15.73
C LEU A 325 18.53 19.27 -15.56
N PRO A 326 19.72 19.36 -16.22
CA PRO A 326 20.31 18.42 -17.19
C PRO A 326 20.85 17.15 -16.55
N VAL A 327 21.21 16.16 -17.39
CA VAL A 327 21.90 14.94 -16.94
C VAL A 327 23.24 15.31 -16.31
N ASN A 328 23.65 14.60 -15.25
CA ASN A 328 24.85 14.88 -14.47
C ASN A 328 26.11 14.88 -15.34
N GLY A 329 26.72 16.07 -15.51
CA GLY A 329 27.94 16.25 -16.32
C GLY A 329 29.17 15.52 -15.75
N ARG A 330 29.32 15.46 -14.41
CA ARG A 330 30.42 14.75 -13.74
C ARG A 330 30.31 13.23 -13.94
N ALA A 331 29.09 12.71 -14.12
CA ALA A 331 28.86 11.29 -14.38
C ALA A 331 29.06 10.88 -15.85
N GLY A 332 29.19 11.85 -16.77
CA GLY A 332 29.34 11.64 -18.20
C GLY A 332 28.30 12.33 -19.07
N GLY A 333 27.40 13.13 -18.47
CA GLY A 333 26.37 13.89 -19.17
C GLY A 333 25.39 13.03 -19.98
N ALA A 334 24.61 13.68 -20.85
CA ALA A 334 23.61 12.99 -21.68
C ALA A 334 24.22 11.93 -22.61
N GLY A 335 25.43 12.15 -23.13
CA GLY A 335 26.15 11.18 -23.96
C GLY A 335 26.48 9.90 -23.20
N GLY A 336 26.97 10.03 -21.95
CA GLY A 336 27.30 8.89 -21.10
C GLY A 336 26.05 8.12 -20.67
N LEU A 337 24.97 8.80 -20.30
CA LEU A 337 23.71 8.15 -19.91
C LEU A 337 23.09 7.40 -21.11
N ARG A 338 23.11 7.99 -22.31
CA ARG A 338 22.67 7.32 -23.54
C ARG A 338 23.49 6.07 -23.84
N ALA A 339 24.82 6.14 -23.69
CA ALA A 339 25.68 4.99 -23.87
C ALA A 339 25.41 3.87 -22.88
N LEU A 340 25.18 4.20 -21.60
CA LEU A 340 24.80 3.23 -20.56
C LEU A 340 23.45 2.55 -20.89
N ALA A 341 22.43 3.32 -21.24
CA ALA A 341 21.11 2.80 -21.60
C ALA A 341 21.18 1.90 -22.86
N ALA A 342 21.95 2.31 -23.87
CA ALA A 342 22.17 1.50 -25.07
C ALA A 342 22.92 0.20 -24.75
N ALA A 343 23.90 0.24 -23.86
CA ALA A 343 24.63 -0.95 -23.41
C ALA A 343 23.72 -1.92 -22.63
N CYS A 344 22.82 -1.43 -21.76
CA CYS A 344 21.81 -2.25 -21.11
C CYS A 344 20.96 -2.99 -22.16
N ARG A 345 20.44 -2.27 -23.15
CA ARG A 345 19.64 -2.86 -24.23
C ARG A 345 20.41 -3.90 -25.04
N ALA A 346 21.67 -3.63 -25.40
CA ALA A 346 22.52 -4.56 -26.13
C ALA A 346 22.80 -5.86 -25.34
N GLN A 347 22.82 -5.78 -24.02
CA GLN A 347 22.99 -6.93 -23.12
C GLN A 347 21.68 -7.68 -22.83
N GLY A 348 20.54 -7.21 -23.35
CA GLY A 348 19.22 -7.77 -23.06
C GLY A 348 18.64 -7.29 -21.73
N TYR A 349 19.20 -6.26 -21.12
CA TYR A 349 18.66 -5.65 -19.89
C TYR A 349 17.62 -4.59 -20.20
N LEU A 350 16.65 -4.44 -19.29
CA LEU A 350 15.72 -3.33 -19.25
C LEU A 350 16.36 -2.17 -18.47
N PHE A 351 16.07 -0.93 -18.87
CA PHE A 351 16.65 0.25 -18.22
C PHE A 351 15.61 1.29 -17.88
N ALA A 352 15.61 1.75 -16.62
CA ALA A 352 14.73 2.78 -16.11
C ALA A 352 15.47 3.79 -15.23
N LEU A 353 14.90 4.95 -15.08
CA LEU A 353 15.39 6.03 -14.24
C LEU A 353 14.46 6.26 -13.06
N HIS A 354 15.06 6.57 -11.91
CA HIS A 354 14.37 7.10 -10.75
C HIS A 354 14.03 8.58 -10.96
N ASP A 355 12.83 8.96 -10.58
CA ASP A 355 12.37 10.35 -10.54
C ASP A 355 11.25 10.49 -9.50
N GLN A 356 10.92 11.71 -9.08
CA GLN A 356 9.77 11.94 -8.20
C GLN A 356 9.18 13.34 -8.42
N TYR A 357 7.87 13.52 -8.09
CA TYR A 357 7.10 14.72 -8.41
C TYR A 357 6.16 15.16 -7.28
N ARG A 358 6.45 14.74 -6.06
CA ARG A 358 5.76 15.20 -4.86
C ARG A 358 6.61 16.16 -4.04
N ASP A 359 7.84 15.74 -3.73
CA ASP A 359 8.75 16.56 -2.93
C ASP A 359 9.25 17.73 -3.77
N TYR A 360 8.84 18.93 -3.39
CA TYR A 360 9.12 20.15 -4.12
C TYR A 360 10.22 20.92 -3.39
N TYR A 361 11.44 20.74 -3.87
CA TYR A 361 12.61 21.34 -3.24
C TYR A 361 12.61 22.85 -3.42
N LEU A 362 12.91 23.59 -2.34
CA LEU A 362 12.87 25.07 -2.35
C LEU A 362 13.94 25.69 -3.25
N ASP A 363 15.00 24.95 -3.63
CA ASP A 363 16.04 25.35 -4.58
C ASP A 363 15.85 24.79 -5.99
N ALA A 364 14.70 24.17 -6.28
CA ALA A 364 14.34 23.78 -7.64
C ALA A 364 14.16 25.04 -8.51
N ALA A 365 14.64 25.00 -9.75
CA ALA A 365 14.59 26.17 -10.65
C ALA A 365 13.16 26.64 -10.95
N SER A 366 12.19 25.72 -10.96
CA SER A 366 10.76 26.00 -11.16
C SER A 366 10.00 26.21 -9.85
N TYR A 367 10.69 26.29 -8.72
CA TYR A 367 10.02 26.47 -7.44
C TYR A 367 9.16 27.75 -7.44
N SER A 368 7.92 27.57 -7.04
CA SER A 368 6.97 28.67 -6.80
C SER A 368 5.98 28.24 -5.74
N GLU A 369 5.76 29.07 -4.74
CA GLU A 369 4.70 28.84 -3.75
C GLU A 369 3.32 28.67 -4.41
N ALA A 370 3.15 29.28 -5.60
CA ALA A 370 1.93 29.19 -6.38
C ALA A 370 1.64 27.76 -6.90
N ASN A 371 2.62 26.87 -6.90
CA ASN A 371 2.50 25.49 -7.35
C ASN A 371 2.49 24.48 -6.20
N ALA A 372 2.79 24.96 -4.97
CA ALA A 372 2.84 24.09 -3.80
C ALA A 372 1.45 23.86 -3.20
N VAL A 373 1.29 22.72 -2.55
CA VAL A 373 0.10 22.41 -1.76
C VAL A 373 -0.16 23.49 -0.73
N LEU A 374 -1.40 23.96 -0.62
CA LEU A 374 -1.89 24.82 0.45
C LEU A 374 -2.80 24.00 1.35
N ASP A 375 -2.44 23.85 2.60
CA ASP A 375 -3.27 23.11 3.56
C ASP A 375 -4.46 23.97 4.07
N ARG A 376 -5.33 23.33 4.85
CA ARG A 376 -6.51 23.97 5.44
C ARG A 376 -6.22 25.06 6.48
N HIS A 377 -4.96 25.15 6.96
CA HIS A 377 -4.50 26.19 7.87
C HIS A 377 -3.90 27.39 7.13
N GLY A 378 -3.93 27.36 5.79
CA GLY A 378 -3.34 28.37 4.94
C GLY A 378 -1.81 28.32 4.89
N ALA A 379 -1.22 27.19 5.29
CA ALA A 379 0.22 26.98 5.28
C ALA A 379 0.65 26.11 4.08
N ARG A 380 1.92 26.25 3.68
CA ARG A 380 2.59 25.31 2.77
C ARG A 380 3.27 24.25 3.63
N PRO A 381 2.80 22.99 3.65
CA PRO A 381 3.37 21.96 4.50
C PRO A 381 4.86 21.79 4.23
N ALA A 382 5.67 21.71 5.27
CA ALA A 382 7.08 21.37 5.14
C ALA A 382 7.22 19.87 5.01
N GLY A 383 7.93 19.41 3.98
CA GLY A 383 8.41 18.05 3.88
C GLY A 383 9.58 17.79 4.84
N CYS A 384 10.10 16.56 4.84
CA CYS A 384 11.33 16.24 5.55
C CYS A 384 12.52 16.95 4.90
N THR A 385 13.61 17.14 5.64
CA THR A 385 14.90 17.57 5.07
C THR A 385 15.69 16.36 4.60
N TRP A 386 15.29 15.83 3.43
CA TRP A 386 15.97 14.68 2.81
C TRP A 386 17.29 15.09 2.16
N ASN A 387 17.90 14.25 1.32
CA ASN A 387 19.23 14.51 0.70
C ASN A 387 19.39 15.90 0.10
N GLY A 388 18.36 16.39 -0.59
CA GLY A 388 18.33 17.69 -1.26
C GLY A 388 17.98 18.90 -0.35
N GLY A 389 17.87 18.69 0.96
CA GLY A 389 17.54 19.76 1.92
C GLY A 389 16.04 20.04 2.05
N ARG A 390 15.70 21.32 2.28
CA ARG A 390 14.32 21.71 2.57
C ARG A 390 13.39 21.60 1.37
N GLN A 391 12.18 21.13 1.64
CA GLN A 391 11.15 20.90 0.64
C GLN A 391 9.75 21.17 1.20
N THR A 392 8.82 21.43 0.31
CA THR A 392 7.37 21.38 0.49
C THR A 392 6.79 20.32 -0.44
N PHE A 393 5.50 20.36 -0.77
CA PHE A 393 4.87 19.41 -1.67
C PHE A 393 4.33 20.11 -2.92
N LEU A 394 4.71 19.62 -4.09
CA LEU A 394 4.11 20.01 -5.37
C LEU A 394 2.67 19.53 -5.41
N CYS A 395 1.73 20.39 -5.78
CA CYS A 395 0.35 19.95 -5.97
C CYS A 395 0.27 18.89 -7.09
N ALA A 396 -0.29 17.72 -6.78
CA ALA A 396 -0.32 16.59 -7.71
C ALA A 396 -1.10 16.89 -9.00
N SER A 397 -2.01 17.87 -8.98
CA SER A 397 -2.70 18.35 -10.20
C SER A 397 -1.76 18.91 -11.26
N LEU A 398 -0.56 19.36 -10.85
CA LEU A 398 0.49 19.91 -11.73
C LEU A 398 1.58 18.87 -12.06
N ALA A 399 1.64 17.76 -11.34
CA ALA A 399 2.73 16.78 -11.45
C ALA A 399 2.87 16.23 -12.87
N ARG A 400 1.75 15.98 -13.55
CA ARG A 400 1.75 15.43 -14.90
C ARG A 400 2.52 16.30 -15.90
N ASP A 401 2.41 17.61 -15.83
CA ASP A 401 3.10 18.54 -16.74
C ASP A 401 4.62 18.46 -16.55
N TYR A 402 5.08 18.31 -15.31
CA TYR A 402 6.51 18.13 -15.00
C TYR A 402 7.03 16.77 -15.46
N VAL A 403 6.26 15.69 -15.26
CA VAL A 403 6.60 14.34 -15.77
C VAL A 403 6.76 14.40 -17.28
N GLU A 404 5.76 14.92 -18.02
CA GLU A 404 5.82 15.03 -19.47
C GLU A 404 6.99 15.90 -19.94
N ARG A 405 7.20 17.04 -19.31
CA ARG A 405 8.32 17.94 -19.63
C ARG A 405 9.67 17.19 -19.55
N ASN A 406 9.91 16.50 -18.43
CA ASN A 406 11.19 15.84 -18.17
C ASN A 406 11.40 14.67 -19.13
N TYR A 407 10.42 13.80 -19.30
CA TYR A 407 10.55 12.61 -20.15
C TYR A 407 10.61 12.94 -21.63
N ARG A 408 9.91 13.99 -22.13
CA ARG A 408 10.09 14.50 -23.49
C ARG A 408 11.50 15.05 -23.73
N ARG A 409 12.11 15.67 -22.72
CA ARG A 409 13.51 16.13 -22.81
C ARG A 409 14.49 14.95 -22.85
N LEU A 410 14.26 13.88 -22.06
CA LEU A 410 15.04 12.65 -22.13
C LEU A 410 14.95 11.99 -23.50
N ASP A 411 13.76 11.95 -24.12
CA ASP A 411 13.56 11.46 -25.48
C ASP A 411 14.33 12.31 -26.50
N ALA A 412 14.27 13.64 -26.40
CA ALA A 412 15.01 14.54 -27.28
C ALA A 412 16.53 14.37 -27.17
N LEU A 413 17.03 13.92 -26.00
CA LEU A 413 18.43 13.55 -25.80
C LEU A 413 18.77 12.16 -26.35
N GLY A 414 17.77 11.41 -26.88
CA GLY A 414 17.95 10.09 -27.47
C GLY A 414 18.29 9.00 -26.45
N ILE A 415 17.81 9.13 -25.18
CA ILE A 415 18.07 8.16 -24.11
C ILE A 415 17.00 7.06 -24.20
N PRO A 416 17.38 5.80 -24.51
CA PRO A 416 16.40 4.72 -24.70
C PRO A 416 15.97 4.16 -23.33
N LEU A 417 14.74 4.50 -22.89
CA LEU A 417 14.14 3.99 -21.65
C LEU A 417 13.16 2.85 -21.92
N ASP A 418 13.05 1.92 -20.97
CA ASP A 418 12.04 0.86 -20.94
C ASP A 418 10.96 1.13 -19.91
N GLY A 419 11.19 2.05 -18.99
CA GLY A 419 10.27 2.43 -17.93
C GLY A 419 10.77 3.60 -17.10
N ALA A 420 10.03 3.87 -16.03
CA ALA A 420 10.41 4.83 -15.00
C ALA A 420 9.94 4.36 -13.62
N TYR A 421 10.71 4.73 -12.61
CA TYR A 421 10.31 4.65 -11.21
C TYR A 421 9.94 6.05 -10.74
N LEU A 422 8.65 6.25 -10.51
CA LEU A 422 8.14 7.48 -9.91
C LEU A 422 8.00 7.26 -8.40
N ASP A 423 9.01 7.69 -7.68
CA ASP A 423 9.15 7.49 -6.24
C ASP A 423 8.04 8.18 -5.44
N VAL A 424 7.78 7.72 -4.25
CA VAL A 424 6.83 8.17 -3.23
C VAL A 424 5.34 8.22 -3.63
N PHE A 425 4.99 8.25 -4.90
CA PHE A 425 3.62 8.46 -5.37
C PHE A 425 2.62 7.38 -4.95
N SER A 426 3.08 6.15 -4.73
CA SER A 426 2.22 5.02 -4.37
C SER A 426 2.15 4.74 -2.87
N VAL A 427 2.92 5.42 -2.01
CA VAL A 427 2.99 5.06 -0.59
C VAL A 427 2.82 6.25 0.35
N VAL A 428 3.18 7.45 -0.08
CA VAL A 428 3.03 8.62 0.79
C VAL A 428 1.57 9.06 0.83
N GLU A 429 1.20 9.66 1.95
CA GLU A 429 -0.13 10.19 2.19
C GLU A 429 -0.63 11.03 1.01
N LEU A 430 -1.91 10.88 0.69
CA LEU A 430 -2.58 11.72 -0.29
C LEU A 430 -2.74 13.14 0.24
N ASP A 431 -2.36 14.11 -0.57
CA ASP A 431 -2.44 15.52 -0.22
C ASP A 431 -3.81 16.10 -0.61
N GLU A 432 -4.34 17.01 0.22
CA GLU A 432 -5.38 17.95 -0.18
C GLU A 432 -4.75 19.31 -0.46
N CYS A 433 -5.30 20.07 -1.40
CA CYS A 433 -4.85 21.42 -1.67
C CYS A 433 -6.03 22.39 -1.69
N LEU A 434 -5.98 23.42 -0.86
CA LEU A 434 -7.00 24.46 -0.78
C LEU A 434 -6.62 25.72 -1.56
N ASP A 435 -5.54 25.69 -2.35
CA ASP A 435 -5.21 26.82 -3.22
C ASP A 435 -6.28 26.97 -4.30
N PRO A 436 -6.94 28.13 -4.43
CA PRO A 436 -8.05 28.32 -5.38
C PRO A 436 -7.62 28.19 -6.85
N ARG A 437 -6.32 28.22 -7.15
CA ARG A 437 -5.78 28.03 -8.52
C ARG A 437 -5.74 26.57 -8.93
N HIS A 438 -5.61 25.65 -7.96
CA HIS A 438 -5.52 24.21 -8.16
C HIS A 438 -6.07 23.45 -6.94
N PRO A 439 -7.35 23.65 -6.60
CA PRO A 439 -7.98 22.92 -5.49
C PRO A 439 -7.96 21.42 -5.80
N MET A 440 -7.71 20.61 -4.79
CA MET A 440 -7.53 19.17 -4.98
C MET A 440 -7.90 18.39 -3.72
N THR A 441 -8.83 17.47 -3.85
CA THR A 441 -9.17 16.47 -2.83
C THR A 441 -8.17 15.31 -2.85
N ARG A 442 -8.12 14.47 -1.80
CA ARG A 442 -7.28 13.25 -1.78
C ARG A 442 -7.65 12.27 -2.89
N ARG A 443 -8.94 12.17 -3.24
CA ARG A 443 -9.39 11.38 -4.39
C ARG A 443 -8.75 11.85 -5.70
N GLU A 444 -8.76 13.15 -5.94
CA GLU A 444 -8.16 13.76 -7.13
C GLU A 444 -6.64 13.63 -7.10
N CYS A 445 -5.99 13.78 -5.94
CA CYS A 445 -4.57 13.54 -5.75
C CYS A 445 -4.18 12.12 -6.21
N SER A 446 -4.90 11.09 -5.75
CA SER A 446 -4.72 9.71 -6.19
C SER A 446 -4.85 9.57 -7.71
N ALA A 447 -5.90 10.16 -8.30
CA ALA A 447 -6.13 10.11 -9.74
C ALA A 447 -5.02 10.81 -10.55
N TYR A 448 -4.53 11.97 -10.10
CA TYR A 448 -3.41 12.67 -10.76
C TYR A 448 -2.10 11.88 -10.70
N ARG A 449 -1.79 11.26 -9.55
CA ARG A 449 -0.62 10.38 -9.41
C ARG A 449 -0.73 9.16 -10.32
N CYS A 450 -1.88 8.48 -10.34
CA CYS A 450 -2.15 7.36 -11.27
C CYS A 450 -2.03 7.78 -12.72
N GLY A 451 -2.49 8.98 -13.09
CA GLY A 451 -2.32 9.54 -14.43
C GLY A 451 -0.85 9.69 -14.84
N CYS A 452 0.07 9.96 -13.90
CA CYS A 452 1.51 9.97 -14.19
C CYS A 452 2.03 8.55 -14.50
N PHE A 453 1.60 7.53 -13.74
CA PHE A 453 1.93 6.14 -14.02
C PHE A 453 1.44 5.69 -15.39
N ASP A 454 0.21 6.03 -15.75
CA ASP A 454 -0.38 5.70 -17.05
C ASP A 454 0.42 6.31 -18.21
N PHE A 455 0.92 7.53 -18.06
CA PHE A 455 1.79 8.14 -19.06
C PHE A 455 3.08 7.34 -19.26
N ILE A 456 3.74 6.97 -18.18
CA ILE A 456 4.97 6.18 -18.25
C ILE A 456 4.70 4.81 -18.87
N ALA A 457 3.62 4.13 -18.45
CA ALA A 457 3.22 2.83 -19.00
C ALA A 457 2.94 2.90 -20.49
N GLN A 458 2.21 3.91 -20.95
CA GLN A 458 1.88 4.09 -22.37
C GLN A 458 3.11 4.40 -23.21
N ARG A 459 4.06 5.20 -22.68
CA ARG A 459 5.20 5.66 -23.47
C ARG A 459 6.38 4.70 -23.46
N TYR A 460 6.69 4.08 -22.33
CA TYR A 460 7.89 3.27 -22.14
C TYR A 460 7.60 1.80 -21.84
N GLY A 461 6.45 1.51 -21.27
CA GLY A 461 5.95 0.18 -20.99
C GLY A 461 5.95 -0.18 -19.51
N ILE A 462 6.99 0.18 -18.74
CA ILE A 462 7.12 -0.19 -17.32
C ILE A 462 6.95 1.06 -16.46
N ALA A 463 5.79 1.20 -15.81
CA ALA A 463 5.60 2.13 -14.72
C ALA A 463 5.85 1.39 -13.41
N SER A 464 6.66 1.99 -12.54
CA SER A 464 6.92 1.48 -11.20
C SER A 464 6.91 2.60 -10.16
N SER A 465 6.69 2.23 -8.90
CA SER A 465 6.75 3.14 -7.76
C SER A 465 7.22 2.39 -6.50
N GLU A 466 7.19 3.02 -5.35
CA GLU A 466 7.83 2.52 -4.12
C GLU A 466 7.11 1.29 -3.56
N GLU A 467 5.86 1.44 -3.09
CA GLU A 467 5.06 0.37 -2.51
C GLU A 467 3.71 0.22 -3.23
N PRO A 468 3.04 -0.93 -3.16
CA PRO A 468 1.75 -1.09 -3.81
C PRO A 468 0.60 -0.64 -2.91
N LEU A 469 -0.36 0.08 -3.47
CA LEU A 469 -1.68 0.29 -2.89
C LEU A 469 -2.75 -0.31 -3.79
N ALA A 470 -3.88 -0.71 -3.24
CA ALA A 470 -5.01 -1.22 -4.03
C ALA A 470 -5.43 -0.24 -5.15
N SER A 471 -5.34 1.08 -4.87
CA SER A 471 -5.63 2.15 -5.84
C SER A 471 -4.60 2.28 -6.97
N THR A 472 -3.37 1.77 -6.79
CA THR A 472 -2.27 1.92 -7.77
C THR A 472 -1.92 0.64 -8.52
N VAL A 473 -2.34 -0.53 -8.03
CA VAL A 473 -2.00 -1.84 -8.62
C VAL A 473 -2.29 -1.89 -10.11
N ASP A 474 -3.43 -1.37 -10.55
CA ASP A 474 -3.85 -1.47 -11.96
C ASP A 474 -3.05 -0.54 -12.89
N HIS A 475 -2.40 0.49 -12.33
CA HIS A 475 -1.58 1.48 -13.04
C HIS A 475 -0.08 1.14 -13.06
N LEU A 476 0.36 0.22 -12.19
CA LEU A 476 1.76 -0.18 -12.05
C LEU A 476 2.01 -1.57 -12.63
N ALA A 477 3.20 -1.78 -13.20
CA ALA A 477 3.71 -3.09 -13.55
C ALA A 477 4.49 -3.72 -12.40
N LEU A 478 5.21 -2.88 -11.64
CA LEU A 478 6.14 -3.27 -10.58
C LEU A 478 6.09 -2.23 -9.46
N CYS A 479 6.16 -2.67 -8.21
CA CYS A 479 6.54 -1.82 -7.08
C CYS A 479 7.89 -2.30 -6.54
N HIS A 480 8.64 -1.38 -5.90
CA HIS A 480 10.01 -1.68 -5.50
C HIS A 480 10.14 -2.48 -4.22
N HIS A 481 9.15 -2.42 -3.35
CA HIS A 481 9.04 -3.29 -2.17
C HIS A 481 7.60 -3.33 -1.65
N ALA A 482 7.30 -4.33 -0.85
CA ALA A 482 6.07 -4.45 -0.09
C ALA A 482 6.39 -5.10 1.26
N PRO A 483 6.79 -4.31 2.27
CA PRO A 483 7.26 -4.83 3.54
C PRO A 483 6.14 -5.43 4.37
N TYR A 484 6.52 -6.20 5.38
CA TYR A 484 5.61 -6.61 6.44
C TYR A 484 5.59 -5.57 7.57
N PRO A 485 4.43 -5.29 8.19
CA PRO A 485 4.32 -4.27 9.25
C PRO A 485 5.07 -4.66 10.53
N THR A 486 5.49 -5.90 10.61
CA THR A 486 6.25 -6.47 11.72
C THR A 486 7.76 -6.29 11.58
N ALA A 487 8.23 -5.69 10.48
CA ALA A 487 9.66 -5.43 10.29
C ALA A 487 10.20 -4.49 11.39
N PRO A 488 11.32 -4.84 12.05
CA PRO A 488 11.84 -4.07 13.19
C PRO A 488 12.06 -2.59 12.90
N ARG A 489 12.57 -2.25 11.73
CA ARG A 489 12.80 -0.85 11.31
C ARG A 489 11.51 -0.02 11.32
N LEU A 490 10.39 -0.62 10.93
CA LEU A 490 9.11 0.07 10.81
C LEU A 490 8.42 0.27 12.16
N ASN A 491 8.76 -0.55 13.16
CA ASN A 491 8.09 -0.60 14.46
C ASN A 491 8.99 -0.22 15.64
N GLY A 492 10.15 0.41 15.40
CA GLY A 492 11.10 0.71 16.46
C GLY A 492 11.65 -0.55 17.17
N GLY A 493 11.74 -1.67 16.45
CA GLY A 493 12.23 -2.95 16.95
C GLY A 493 11.14 -3.88 17.53
N ALA A 494 9.91 -3.41 17.72
CA ALA A 494 8.82 -4.24 18.24
C ALA A 494 8.11 -5.02 17.12
N GLN A 495 7.80 -6.28 17.37
CA GLN A 495 6.95 -7.09 16.49
C GLN A 495 5.49 -6.79 16.82
N ARG A 496 4.68 -6.51 15.78
CA ARG A 496 3.25 -6.24 15.91
C ARG A 496 2.44 -7.31 15.18
N GLY A 497 2.12 -8.41 15.90
CA GLY A 497 1.38 -9.52 15.33
C GLY A 497 2.24 -10.49 14.50
N VAL A 498 1.59 -11.41 13.83
CA VAL A 498 2.20 -12.48 13.02
C VAL A 498 2.13 -12.07 11.54
N PRO A 499 3.27 -11.99 10.82
CA PRO A 499 3.29 -11.60 9.41
C PRO A 499 2.63 -12.65 8.52
N VAL A 500 1.76 -12.20 7.61
CA VAL A 500 1.08 -13.04 6.61
C VAL A 500 0.95 -12.28 5.29
N PRO A 501 1.01 -12.94 4.12
CA PRO A 501 1.03 -12.29 2.81
C PRO A 501 -0.38 -11.93 2.32
N LEU A 502 -1.15 -11.14 3.09
CA LEU A 502 -2.52 -10.78 2.71
C LEU A 502 -2.59 -10.05 1.38
N PHE A 503 -1.63 -9.14 1.11
CA PHE A 503 -1.58 -8.42 -0.15
C PHE A 503 -1.35 -9.39 -1.32
N ASN A 504 -0.41 -10.31 -1.20
CA ASN A 504 -0.14 -11.29 -2.25
C ASN A 504 -1.27 -12.33 -2.42
N LEU A 505 -2.00 -12.68 -1.35
CA LEU A 505 -3.23 -13.50 -1.47
C LEU A 505 -4.29 -12.82 -2.35
N VAL A 506 -4.25 -11.50 -2.48
CA VAL A 506 -5.18 -10.72 -3.31
C VAL A 506 -4.57 -10.38 -4.67
N TYR A 507 -3.31 -9.90 -4.73
CA TYR A 507 -2.75 -9.20 -5.88
C TYR A 507 -1.48 -9.82 -6.47
N HIS A 508 -1.07 -11.04 -6.06
CA HIS A 508 0.16 -11.67 -6.53
C HIS A 508 0.28 -11.69 -8.07
N ASP A 509 -0.79 -12.05 -8.76
CA ASP A 509 -0.86 -12.10 -10.22
C ASP A 509 -1.19 -10.75 -10.88
N CYS A 510 -1.16 -9.64 -10.13
CA CYS A 510 -1.54 -8.31 -10.63
C CYS A 510 -0.36 -7.32 -10.70
N ILE A 511 0.70 -7.52 -9.92
CA ILE A 511 1.87 -6.63 -9.86
C ILE A 511 3.13 -7.42 -9.49
N PHE A 512 4.27 -7.06 -10.08
CA PHE A 512 5.57 -7.64 -9.71
C PHE A 512 6.11 -6.98 -8.45
N ILE A 513 6.66 -7.78 -7.51
CA ILE A 513 7.24 -7.32 -6.26
C ILE A 513 8.63 -7.96 -6.08
N PRO A 514 9.72 -7.18 -6.09
CA PRO A 514 11.05 -7.67 -5.77
C PRO A 514 11.30 -7.69 -4.26
N TRP A 515 12.14 -8.63 -3.83
CA TRP A 515 12.55 -8.85 -2.45
C TRP A 515 14.05 -8.72 -2.32
N ASP A 516 14.51 -8.11 -1.23
CA ASP A 516 15.91 -8.13 -0.85
C ASP A 516 16.31 -9.57 -0.48
N LEU A 517 17.35 -10.10 -1.12
CA LEU A 517 17.85 -11.46 -0.90
C LEU A 517 18.98 -11.52 0.13
N GLY A 518 19.35 -10.40 0.74
CA GLY A 518 20.38 -10.27 1.74
C GLY A 518 20.10 -11.02 3.04
N GLU A 519 21.14 -11.19 3.84
CA GLU A 519 21.06 -11.69 5.22
C GLU A 519 21.21 -10.52 6.20
N GLY A 520 20.48 -10.59 7.30
CA GLY A 520 20.55 -9.60 8.36
C GLY A 520 19.38 -8.61 8.36
N ALA A 521 19.61 -7.44 8.93
CA ALA A 521 18.61 -6.42 9.18
C ALA A 521 18.21 -5.66 7.92
N ALA A 522 17.91 -6.35 6.82
CA ALA A 522 17.24 -5.71 5.72
C ALA A 522 15.95 -5.07 6.26
N SER A 523 15.82 -3.81 6.04
CA SER A 523 14.87 -2.93 6.71
C SER A 523 13.39 -3.29 6.50
N VAL A 524 13.12 -4.15 5.53
CA VAL A 524 11.77 -4.54 5.11
C VAL A 524 11.41 -5.97 5.48
N MET A 525 12.33 -6.71 6.16
CA MET A 525 12.10 -8.10 6.54
C MET A 525 11.70 -8.23 8.01
N PRO A 526 10.71 -9.08 8.33
CA PRO A 526 10.36 -9.36 9.72
C PRO A 526 11.56 -9.91 10.49
N ASN A 527 11.78 -9.40 11.71
CA ASN A 527 12.78 -9.90 12.66
C ASN A 527 14.22 -10.03 12.11
N GLY A 528 14.61 -9.21 11.09
CA GLY A 528 15.94 -9.25 10.51
C GLY A 528 16.29 -10.54 9.76
N ARG A 529 15.31 -11.32 9.36
CA ARG A 529 15.47 -12.59 8.65
C ARG A 529 15.86 -12.40 7.19
N SER A 530 16.43 -13.45 6.61
CA SER A 530 16.78 -13.49 5.18
C SER A 530 15.57 -13.22 4.28
N GLY A 531 15.67 -12.21 3.45
CA GLY A 531 14.67 -11.90 2.44
C GLY A 531 14.52 -12.98 1.37
N PHE A 532 15.51 -13.86 1.22
CA PHE A 532 15.47 -14.97 0.28
C PHE A 532 14.30 -15.92 0.51
N LEU A 533 14.06 -16.35 1.76
CA LEU A 533 12.92 -17.22 2.07
C LEU A 533 11.58 -16.49 1.85
N TYR A 534 11.52 -15.21 2.16
CA TYR A 534 10.33 -14.41 1.86
C TYR A 534 10.10 -14.23 0.36
N ALA A 535 11.16 -14.06 -0.43
CA ALA A 535 11.05 -14.01 -1.89
C ALA A 535 10.47 -15.30 -2.47
N LEU A 536 10.92 -16.46 -1.95
CA LEU A 536 10.39 -17.76 -2.34
C LEU A 536 8.94 -17.93 -1.89
N LEU A 537 8.64 -17.71 -0.59
CA LEU A 537 7.29 -17.86 -0.04
C LEU A 537 6.25 -17.01 -0.79
N ASN A 538 6.66 -15.81 -1.20
CA ASN A 538 5.80 -14.86 -1.90
C ASN A 538 5.84 -15.01 -3.43
N GLY A 539 6.66 -15.91 -3.98
CA GLY A 539 6.78 -16.10 -5.43
C GLY A 539 7.22 -14.84 -6.18
N GLY A 540 7.96 -13.94 -5.51
CA GLY A 540 8.34 -12.62 -6.02
C GLY A 540 9.63 -12.61 -6.84
N MET A 541 10.02 -11.43 -7.31
CA MET A 541 11.32 -11.16 -7.92
C MET A 541 12.41 -11.04 -6.84
N GLY A 542 13.69 -11.03 -7.24
CA GLY A 542 14.81 -10.76 -6.33
C GLY A 542 15.56 -9.49 -6.70
N TYR A 543 16.03 -8.74 -5.71
CA TYR A 543 17.09 -7.76 -5.92
C TYR A 543 18.43 -8.46 -6.07
N LEU A 544 19.27 -7.95 -6.96
CA LEU A 544 20.64 -8.42 -7.15
C LEU A 544 21.58 -7.21 -7.09
N PRO A 545 22.59 -7.21 -6.19
CA PRO A 545 23.62 -6.18 -6.22
C PRO A 545 24.33 -6.13 -7.59
N ILE A 546 24.77 -4.94 -7.99
CA ILE A 546 25.46 -4.78 -9.29
C ILE A 546 26.80 -5.53 -9.34
N GLU A 547 27.40 -5.82 -8.19
CA GLU A 547 28.60 -6.64 -8.01
C GLU A 547 28.32 -7.74 -6.98
N PRO A 548 27.53 -8.77 -7.36
CA PRO A 548 27.09 -9.79 -6.43
C PRO A 548 28.19 -10.79 -6.07
N THR A 549 28.09 -11.39 -4.90
CA THR A 549 28.82 -12.60 -4.54
C THR A 549 28.28 -13.82 -5.31
N ALA A 550 29.01 -14.96 -5.26
CA ALA A 550 28.51 -16.21 -5.84
C ALA A 550 27.18 -16.67 -5.19
N ARG A 551 27.08 -16.55 -3.86
CA ARG A 551 25.87 -16.91 -3.09
C ARG A 551 24.65 -16.04 -3.45
N GLU A 552 24.84 -14.76 -3.70
CA GLU A 552 23.75 -13.86 -4.14
C GLU A 552 23.28 -14.23 -5.54
N LEU A 553 24.19 -14.62 -6.44
CA LEU A 553 23.82 -15.13 -7.77
C LEU A 553 22.99 -16.43 -7.68
N GLU A 554 23.41 -17.37 -6.83
CA GLU A 554 22.66 -18.62 -6.60
C GLU A 554 21.25 -18.36 -6.06
N LYS A 555 21.13 -17.49 -5.04
CA LYS A 555 19.82 -17.09 -4.49
C LYS A 555 18.94 -16.43 -5.56
N ALA A 556 19.49 -15.47 -6.31
CA ALA A 556 18.76 -14.78 -7.38
C ALA A 556 18.32 -15.74 -8.49
N ALA A 557 19.13 -16.73 -8.86
CA ALA A 557 18.79 -17.75 -9.84
C ALA A 557 17.63 -18.64 -9.35
N ALA A 558 17.65 -19.06 -8.07
CA ALA A 558 16.58 -19.86 -7.48
C ALA A 558 15.24 -19.09 -7.44
N VAL A 559 15.28 -17.82 -7.02
CA VAL A 559 14.09 -16.95 -7.00
C VAL A 559 13.59 -16.71 -8.43
N ALA A 560 14.45 -16.43 -9.39
CA ALA A 560 14.09 -16.22 -10.78
C ALA A 560 13.41 -17.46 -11.39
N ALA A 561 13.95 -18.65 -11.13
CA ALA A 561 13.39 -19.92 -11.61
C ALA A 561 11.98 -20.24 -11.04
N LEU A 562 11.73 -19.86 -9.78
CA LEU A 562 10.38 -19.95 -9.21
C LEU A 562 9.46 -18.87 -9.82
N HIS A 563 9.93 -17.63 -9.88
CA HIS A 563 9.14 -16.52 -10.43
C HIS A 563 8.71 -16.77 -11.89
N GLU A 564 9.56 -17.40 -12.71
CA GLU A 564 9.17 -17.81 -14.08
C GLU A 564 7.95 -18.74 -14.12
N LYS A 565 7.73 -19.50 -13.08
CA LYS A 565 6.61 -20.44 -12.98
C LYS A 565 5.35 -19.82 -12.39
N VAL A 566 5.49 -18.94 -11.41
CA VAL A 566 4.35 -18.48 -10.59
C VAL A 566 3.94 -17.01 -10.82
N ALA A 567 4.74 -16.21 -11.51
CA ALA A 567 4.52 -14.76 -11.64
C ALA A 567 3.13 -14.34 -12.17
N LEU A 568 2.51 -15.17 -13.00
CA LEU A 568 1.18 -14.95 -13.57
C LEU A 568 0.07 -15.75 -12.87
N SER A 569 0.40 -16.45 -11.79
CA SER A 569 -0.53 -17.32 -11.07
C SER A 569 -1.02 -16.64 -9.80
N GLU A 570 -2.31 -16.80 -9.50
CA GLU A 570 -2.87 -16.35 -8.22
C GLU A 570 -2.23 -17.15 -7.07
N MET A 571 -1.85 -16.49 -5.97
CA MET A 571 -1.56 -17.15 -4.70
C MET A 571 -2.90 -17.56 -4.07
N THR A 572 -3.22 -18.85 -4.05
CA THR A 572 -4.53 -19.37 -3.62
C THR A 572 -4.60 -19.68 -2.13
N LEU A 573 -3.47 -20.03 -1.51
CA LEU A 573 -3.38 -20.42 -0.11
C LEU A 573 -2.09 -19.88 0.52
N HIS A 574 -2.18 -19.55 1.78
CA HIS A 574 -1.07 -19.44 2.73
C HIS A 574 -1.48 -20.08 4.04
N GLU A 575 -0.60 -20.84 4.66
CA GLU A 575 -0.85 -21.46 5.96
C GLU A 575 0.42 -21.63 6.80
N PHE A 576 0.24 -21.78 8.09
CA PHE A 576 1.27 -22.18 9.04
C PHE A 576 1.24 -23.72 9.19
N ILE A 577 2.32 -24.40 8.80
CA ILE A 577 2.42 -25.86 8.86
C ILE A 577 2.40 -26.28 10.34
N ALA A 578 1.41 -27.11 10.69
CA ALA A 578 1.13 -27.54 12.07
C ALA A 578 0.92 -26.35 13.05
N GLY A 579 0.48 -25.19 12.57
CA GLY A 579 0.27 -23.99 13.37
C GLY A 579 1.56 -23.25 13.80
N ASP A 580 2.73 -23.66 13.28
CA ASP A 580 4.03 -23.02 13.60
C ASP A 580 4.29 -21.84 12.65
N PRO A 581 4.33 -20.58 13.16
CA PRO A 581 4.60 -19.40 12.33
C PRO A 581 5.98 -19.40 11.66
N GLU A 582 6.92 -20.20 12.16
CA GLU A 582 8.25 -20.35 11.57
C GLU A 582 8.24 -21.27 10.35
N ARG A 583 7.19 -22.08 10.16
CA ARG A 583 7.02 -23.01 9.06
C ARG A 583 5.80 -22.63 8.26
N GLN A 584 6.01 -22.13 7.05
CA GLN A 584 4.93 -21.57 6.25
C GLN A 584 4.88 -22.23 4.87
N ARG A 585 3.68 -22.31 4.33
CA ARG A 585 3.43 -22.82 2.97
C ARG A 585 2.54 -21.86 2.19
N THR A 586 2.87 -21.65 0.93
CA THR A 586 2.00 -21.01 -0.06
C THR A 586 1.69 -21.96 -1.20
N LEU A 587 0.50 -21.80 -1.79
CA LEU A 587 0.07 -22.52 -2.98
C LEU A 587 -0.36 -21.55 -4.06
N PHE A 588 0.06 -21.81 -5.28
CA PHE A 588 -0.30 -21.02 -6.46
C PHE A 588 -1.31 -21.80 -7.33
N ALA A 589 -2.15 -21.06 -8.07
CA ALA A 589 -3.23 -21.63 -8.89
C ALA A 589 -2.77 -22.64 -9.95
N ASN A 590 -1.49 -22.61 -10.34
CA ASN A 590 -0.89 -23.57 -11.27
C ASN A 590 -0.36 -24.85 -10.58
N GLY A 591 -0.68 -25.07 -9.31
CA GLY A 591 -0.30 -26.25 -8.54
C GLY A 591 1.11 -26.22 -7.94
N ILE A 592 1.84 -25.10 -8.04
CA ILE A 592 3.14 -24.96 -7.36
C ILE A 592 2.92 -24.64 -5.91
N SER A 593 3.55 -25.42 -5.02
CA SER A 593 3.61 -25.24 -3.59
C SER A 593 5.03 -24.83 -3.18
N VAL A 594 5.14 -23.86 -2.28
CA VAL A 594 6.40 -23.44 -1.67
C VAL A 594 6.29 -23.56 -0.16
N GLU A 595 7.15 -24.38 0.43
CA GLU A 595 7.31 -24.51 1.87
C GLU A 595 8.61 -23.84 2.31
N VAL A 596 8.58 -23.09 3.42
CA VAL A 596 9.76 -22.48 4.04
C VAL A 596 9.80 -22.78 5.53
N ASP A 597 10.98 -23.00 6.05
CA ASP A 597 11.26 -23.10 7.49
C ASP A 597 12.28 -22.01 7.84
N PHE A 598 11.81 -20.94 8.47
CA PHE A 598 12.63 -19.79 8.85
C PHE A 598 13.62 -20.12 9.97
N ARG A 599 13.29 -21.11 10.85
CA ARG A 599 14.15 -21.53 11.95
C ARG A 599 15.39 -22.26 11.45
N HIS A 600 15.21 -23.15 10.47
CA HIS A 600 16.29 -23.98 9.92
C HIS A 600 16.86 -23.40 8.62
N ASN A 601 16.32 -22.28 8.11
CA ASN A 601 16.70 -21.67 6.86
C ASN A 601 16.65 -22.65 5.67
N THR A 602 15.57 -23.45 5.60
CA THR A 602 15.34 -24.44 4.54
C THR A 602 14.06 -24.12 3.75
N TRP A 603 13.99 -24.65 2.56
CA TRP A 603 12.85 -24.44 1.67
C TRP A 603 12.65 -25.65 0.74
N ARG A 604 11.41 -25.79 0.22
CA ARG A 604 11.03 -26.82 -0.72
C ARG A 604 10.02 -26.25 -1.71
N ILE A 605 10.18 -26.58 -2.99
CA ILE A 605 9.25 -26.22 -4.06
C ILE A 605 8.78 -27.52 -4.70
N GLU A 606 7.46 -27.71 -4.80
CA GLU A 606 6.85 -28.89 -5.35
C GLU A 606 5.78 -28.53 -6.39
N GLN A 607 5.60 -29.41 -7.37
CA GLN A 607 4.44 -29.41 -8.25
C GLN A 607 3.43 -30.39 -7.68
N THR A 608 2.31 -29.88 -7.20
CA THR A 608 1.18 -30.73 -6.75
C THR A 608 0.32 -31.07 -7.96
N ASN A 609 0.17 -32.36 -8.27
CA ASN A 609 -0.67 -32.81 -9.40
C ASN A 609 -2.17 -32.80 -9.07
N ASP A 610 -2.55 -32.63 -7.80
CA ASP A 610 -3.92 -32.62 -7.32
C ASP A 610 -4.29 -31.21 -6.80
N VAL A 611 -4.74 -30.34 -7.70
CA VAL A 611 -5.44 -29.11 -7.31
C VAL A 611 -6.93 -29.46 -7.20
N GLU A 612 -7.35 -30.09 -6.11
CA GLU A 612 -8.75 -29.97 -5.70
C GLU A 612 -8.99 -28.53 -5.27
N VAL A 613 -9.63 -27.77 -6.13
CA VAL A 613 -10.19 -26.47 -5.77
C VAL A 613 -11.34 -26.74 -4.80
N ARG A 614 -11.07 -26.61 -3.50
CA ARG A 614 -12.10 -26.65 -2.45
C ARG A 614 -12.79 -25.30 -2.32
#